data_f21ba38aaca94db9fd5f702826160d0e
#
_entry.id   f21ba38aaca94db9fd5f702826160d0e
#
_cell.length_a   1.000
_cell.length_b   1.000
_cell.length_c   1.000
_cell.angle_alpha   90.00
_cell.angle_beta   90.00
_cell.angle_gamma   90.00
#
_symmetry.space_group_name_H-M   'P 1'
#
loop_
_entity.id
_entity.type
_entity.pdbx_description
1 polymer ?
#
loop_
_entity_poly.entity_id
_entity_poly.type
_entity_poly.pdbx_seq_one_letter_code
_entity_poly.pdbx_strand_id
1 'polypeptide(L)'
;MKYFAISDIHSFCSIAKKALDKAGFDPNDEEHTLVVCGDVFDRGDETKEIYEYIRSLPRKILVRGNHESLLETMVKRGYPLDHDLSNGTAKTVCDLNGVDFYDYYLGLTGEDIEFPAKTEKTAELTNWIDENFVDYAEFTKYIAVHSWIPVRTRVSRKNEFDYKKTPNAEWRTAGEREWEEARWGNPYECASRIGGVPRGKKIIAGHWHASYAWHETLGTPEFGAEAIFDTWEGSNLVMIDACTAESGRCNVFVFEDDRPVKLGLTKSQRKNI
;
A
#
# COMPACT_ATOMS: atom_id res chain seq x y z
N MET A 1 4.31 -10.04 -21.09
CA MET A 1 4.73 -9.77 -19.69
C MET A 1 3.69 -10.29 -18.73
N LYS A 2 4.10 -10.98 -17.68
CA LYS A 2 3.25 -11.51 -16.60
C LYS A 2 3.50 -10.72 -15.33
N TYR A 3 2.44 -10.20 -14.74
CA TYR A 3 2.47 -9.34 -13.57
C TYR A 3 1.92 -10.08 -12.37
N PHE A 4 2.60 -9.94 -11.23
CA PHE A 4 2.22 -10.52 -9.95
C PHE A 4 1.95 -9.37 -8.98
N ALA A 5 0.69 -9.09 -8.71
CA ALA A 5 0.29 -8.00 -7.82
C ALA A 5 0.06 -8.50 -6.40
N ILE A 6 0.68 -7.84 -5.44
CA ILE A 6 0.53 -8.03 -3.99
C ILE A 6 0.28 -6.69 -3.31
N SER A 7 -0.18 -6.70 -2.08
CA SER A 7 -0.49 -5.49 -1.31
C SER A 7 -0.38 -5.75 0.18
N ASP A 8 -0.21 -4.68 0.97
CA ASP A 8 -0.32 -4.70 2.43
C ASP A 8 0.56 -5.79 3.08
N ILE A 9 1.83 -5.82 2.64
CA ILE A 9 2.82 -6.80 3.08
C ILE A 9 3.20 -6.56 4.55
N HIS A 10 3.25 -5.28 4.96
CA HIS A 10 3.47 -4.89 6.35
C HIS A 10 4.65 -5.58 7.02
N SER A 11 5.82 -5.58 6.36
CA SER A 11 7.05 -6.23 6.88
C SER A 11 6.93 -7.74 7.19
N PHE A 12 5.99 -8.45 6.54
CA PHE A 12 5.89 -9.91 6.59
C PHE A 12 6.55 -10.53 5.34
N CYS A 13 7.85 -10.37 5.20
CA CYS A 13 8.64 -10.76 4.02
C CYS A 13 8.52 -12.26 3.69
N SER A 14 8.64 -13.11 4.70
CA SER A 14 8.56 -14.57 4.56
C SER A 14 7.20 -15.03 4.01
N ILE A 15 6.10 -14.39 4.46
CA ILE A 15 4.74 -14.66 3.98
C ILE A 15 4.60 -14.24 2.52
N ALA A 16 5.04 -13.03 2.18
CA ALA A 16 4.97 -12.50 0.82
C ALA A 16 5.78 -13.35 -0.17
N LYS A 17 7.03 -13.72 0.19
CA LYS A 17 7.88 -14.59 -0.64
C LYS A 17 7.24 -15.95 -0.87
N LYS A 18 6.72 -16.59 0.18
CA LYS A 18 6.02 -17.89 0.07
C LYS A 18 4.79 -17.81 -0.85
N ALA A 19 4.03 -16.71 -0.78
CA ALA A 19 2.87 -16.50 -1.64
C ALA A 19 3.27 -16.30 -3.11
N LEU A 20 4.32 -15.51 -3.36
CA LEU A 20 4.89 -15.30 -4.69
C LEU A 20 5.44 -16.59 -5.30
N ASP A 21 6.21 -17.38 -4.54
CA ASP A 21 6.72 -18.67 -4.97
C ASP A 21 5.57 -19.61 -5.36
N LYS A 22 4.54 -19.69 -4.52
CA LYS A 22 3.34 -20.50 -4.79
C LYS A 22 2.58 -20.06 -6.05
N ALA A 23 2.59 -18.75 -6.35
CA ALA A 23 1.99 -18.18 -7.56
C ALA A 23 2.86 -18.38 -8.81
N GLY A 24 4.09 -18.87 -8.65
CA GLY A 24 5.06 -19.12 -9.74
C GLY A 24 5.81 -17.86 -10.16
N PHE A 25 6.00 -16.88 -9.27
CA PHE A 25 6.86 -15.74 -9.53
C PHE A 25 8.33 -16.16 -9.52
N ASP A 26 9.04 -15.90 -10.62
CA ASP A 26 10.49 -16.06 -10.72
C ASP A 26 11.12 -14.68 -11.01
N PRO A 27 11.94 -14.12 -10.11
CA PRO A 27 12.59 -12.83 -10.33
C PRO A 27 13.62 -12.86 -11.47
N ASN A 28 14.09 -14.04 -11.88
CA ASN A 28 15.03 -14.20 -12.98
C ASN A 28 14.35 -14.31 -14.35
N ASP A 29 13.06 -14.63 -14.39
CA ASP A 29 12.28 -14.66 -15.63
C ASP A 29 12.04 -13.23 -16.11
N GLU A 30 12.54 -12.90 -17.31
CA GLU A 30 12.41 -11.56 -17.90
C GLU A 30 10.96 -11.17 -18.21
N GLU A 31 10.07 -12.13 -18.31
CA GLU A 31 8.64 -11.91 -18.53
C GLU A 31 7.86 -11.63 -17.22
N HIS A 32 8.48 -11.81 -16.03
CA HIS A 32 7.84 -11.59 -14.74
C HIS A 32 8.15 -10.23 -14.15
N THR A 33 7.12 -9.54 -13.67
CA THR A 33 7.23 -8.25 -12.96
C THR A 33 6.38 -8.29 -11.68
N LEU A 34 7.00 -7.92 -10.54
CA LEU A 34 6.26 -7.71 -9.30
C LEU A 34 5.57 -6.35 -9.32
N VAL A 35 4.30 -6.31 -8.90
CA VAL A 35 3.54 -5.07 -8.64
C VAL A 35 3.16 -5.04 -7.17
N VAL A 36 3.60 -4.03 -6.42
CA VAL A 36 3.24 -3.86 -5.02
C VAL A 36 2.27 -2.69 -4.90
N CYS A 37 1.07 -2.95 -4.42
CA CYS A 37 0.01 -1.95 -4.29
C CYS A 37 0.02 -1.25 -2.91
N GLY A 38 1.21 -0.83 -2.45
CA GLY A 38 1.40 -0.05 -1.23
C GLY A 38 1.54 -0.89 0.04
N ASP A 39 1.82 -0.18 1.14
CA ASP A 39 1.92 -0.68 2.50
C ASP A 39 2.92 -1.85 2.64
N VAL A 40 4.16 -1.57 2.25
CA VAL A 40 5.27 -2.53 2.33
C VAL A 40 5.72 -2.73 3.77
N PHE A 41 5.79 -1.65 4.53
CA PHE A 41 6.37 -1.59 5.86
C PHE A 41 5.32 -1.59 6.98
N ASP A 42 5.79 -1.46 8.21
CA ASP A 42 5.02 -1.40 9.45
C ASP A 42 4.52 -2.78 9.95
N ARG A 43 4.09 -2.85 11.20
CA ARG A 43 3.48 -4.01 11.88
C ARG A 43 4.38 -5.23 12.08
N GLY A 44 4.87 -5.85 10.99
CA GLY A 44 5.68 -7.08 11.05
C GLY A 44 7.10 -6.87 11.51
N ASP A 45 7.86 -7.97 11.63
CA ASP A 45 9.19 -8.01 12.22
C ASP A 45 10.32 -8.14 11.18
N GLU A 46 10.00 -8.21 9.88
CA GLU A 46 10.96 -8.50 8.80
C GLU A 46 11.20 -7.25 7.93
N THR A 47 11.35 -6.07 8.57
CA THR A 47 11.51 -4.77 7.88
C THR A 47 12.75 -4.73 6.99
N LYS A 48 13.90 -5.22 7.48
CA LYS A 48 15.15 -5.24 6.69
C LYS A 48 15.04 -6.21 5.52
N GLU A 49 14.51 -7.39 5.79
CA GLU A 49 14.37 -8.47 4.83
C GLU A 49 13.47 -8.07 3.65
N ILE A 50 12.33 -7.43 3.93
CA ILE A 50 11.42 -6.98 2.86
C ILE A 50 12.02 -5.81 2.07
N TYR A 51 12.71 -4.89 2.74
CA TYR A 51 13.39 -3.78 2.09
C TYR A 51 14.48 -4.26 1.12
N GLU A 52 15.36 -5.15 1.58
CA GLU A 52 16.42 -5.74 0.77
C GLU A 52 15.84 -6.59 -0.37
N TYR A 53 14.84 -7.42 -0.09
CA TYR A 53 14.19 -8.26 -1.09
C TYR A 53 13.61 -7.43 -2.22
N ILE A 54 12.77 -6.44 -1.92
CA ILE A 54 12.15 -5.62 -2.97
C ILE A 54 13.22 -4.82 -3.74
N ARG A 55 14.23 -4.27 -3.06
CA ARG A 55 15.32 -3.54 -3.73
C ARG A 55 16.06 -4.42 -4.73
N SER A 56 16.31 -5.66 -4.40
CA SER A 56 17.07 -6.60 -5.23
C SER A 56 16.34 -7.03 -6.51
N LEU A 57 15.01 -6.90 -6.56
CA LEU A 57 14.24 -7.33 -7.73
C LEU A 57 14.54 -6.46 -8.95
N PRO A 58 14.86 -7.04 -10.10
CA PRO A 58 15.18 -6.27 -11.31
C PRO A 58 13.96 -5.63 -11.96
N ARG A 59 12.79 -6.26 -11.84
CA ARG A 59 11.53 -5.79 -12.45
C ARG A 59 10.44 -5.70 -11.40
N LYS A 60 10.12 -4.47 -11.02
CA LYS A 60 9.12 -4.15 -10.02
C LYS A 60 8.44 -2.82 -10.32
N ILE A 61 7.20 -2.71 -9.92
CA ILE A 61 6.40 -1.47 -9.91
C ILE A 61 5.90 -1.32 -8.48
N LEU A 62 6.23 -0.20 -7.84
CA LEU A 62 5.88 0.07 -6.46
C LEU A 62 4.88 1.21 -6.43
N VAL A 63 3.65 0.93 -6.02
CA VAL A 63 2.61 1.93 -5.80
C VAL A 63 2.65 2.36 -4.35
N ARG A 64 2.54 3.66 -4.10
CA ARG A 64 2.61 4.24 -2.75
C ARG A 64 1.32 3.97 -1.99
N GLY A 65 1.43 3.45 -0.77
CA GLY A 65 0.36 3.33 0.20
C GLY A 65 0.31 4.50 1.19
N ASN A 66 -0.64 4.46 2.10
CA ASN A 66 -0.74 5.46 3.16
C ASN A 66 0.34 5.24 4.24
N HIS A 67 0.81 4.02 4.47
CA HIS A 67 1.87 3.74 5.44
C HIS A 67 3.23 4.30 4.98
N GLU A 68 3.55 4.33 3.69
CA GLU A 68 4.72 5.04 3.19
C GLU A 68 4.64 6.55 3.49
N SER A 69 3.45 7.15 3.40
CA SER A 69 3.23 8.57 3.75
C SER A 69 3.30 8.83 5.25
N LEU A 70 2.80 7.92 6.08
CA LEU A 70 2.94 7.98 7.55
C LEU A 70 4.40 7.93 7.96
N LEU A 71 5.18 7.00 7.40
CA LEU A 71 6.60 6.85 7.68
C LEU A 71 7.37 8.15 7.38
N GLU A 72 7.20 8.72 6.19
CA GLU A 72 7.85 9.97 5.82
C GLU A 72 7.46 11.13 6.75
N THR A 73 6.18 11.22 7.10
CA THR A 73 5.67 12.28 7.99
C THR A 73 6.29 12.17 9.38
N MET A 74 6.36 10.96 9.93
CA MET A 74 7.00 10.69 11.24
C MET A 74 8.50 11.00 11.21
N VAL A 75 9.21 10.53 10.19
CA VAL A 75 10.66 10.78 10.04
C VAL A 75 10.94 12.29 9.91
N LYS A 76 10.15 13.01 9.12
CA LYS A 76 10.27 14.48 8.99
C LYS A 76 10.03 15.20 10.32
N ARG A 77 9.10 14.73 11.13
CA ARG A 77 8.82 15.25 12.48
C ARG A 77 9.96 14.94 13.44
N GLY A 78 10.63 13.80 13.31
CA GLY A 78 11.77 13.36 14.10
C GLY A 78 11.43 12.59 15.37
N TYR A 79 10.14 12.32 15.63
CA TYR A 79 9.65 11.55 16.78
C TYR A 79 8.28 10.93 16.44
N PRO A 80 7.92 9.76 17.04
CA PRO A 80 6.62 9.16 16.85
C PRO A 80 5.53 9.81 17.70
N LEU A 81 4.28 9.72 17.20
CA LEU A 81 3.06 9.98 17.96
C LEU A 81 2.34 8.66 18.22
N ASP A 82 1.28 8.68 19.02
CA ASP A 82 0.52 7.47 19.40
C ASP A 82 0.05 6.64 18.19
N HIS A 83 -0.37 7.31 17.12
CA HIS A 83 -0.78 6.60 15.90
C HIS A 83 0.40 5.96 15.14
N ASP A 84 1.61 6.53 15.22
CA ASP A 84 2.81 5.92 14.62
C ASP A 84 3.25 4.67 15.40
N LEU A 85 3.06 4.70 16.72
CA LEU A 85 3.32 3.55 17.58
C LEU A 85 2.31 2.43 17.31
N SER A 86 1.02 2.75 17.28
CA SER A 86 -0.06 1.77 17.07
C SER A 86 -0.09 1.19 15.66
N ASN A 87 0.30 1.95 14.64
CA ASN A 87 0.39 1.48 13.26
C ASN A 87 1.67 0.67 12.97
N GLY A 88 2.65 0.68 13.89
CA GLY A 88 3.94 0.02 13.69
C GLY A 88 4.95 0.84 12.89
N THR A 89 4.65 2.09 12.53
CA THR A 89 5.55 2.96 11.76
C THR A 89 6.83 3.27 12.52
N ALA A 90 6.72 3.51 13.84
CA ALA A 90 7.90 3.70 14.71
C ALA A 90 8.74 2.41 14.78
N LYS A 91 8.09 1.25 14.79
CA LYS A 91 8.77 -0.05 14.79
C LYS A 91 9.61 -0.24 13.52
N THR A 92 9.08 0.13 12.34
CA THR A 92 9.83 0.11 11.07
C THR A 92 11.18 0.83 11.19
N VAL A 93 11.19 2.04 11.76
CA VAL A 93 12.41 2.83 11.91
C VAL A 93 13.35 2.24 12.95
N CYS A 94 12.82 1.73 14.06
CA CYS A 94 13.61 1.03 15.08
C CYS A 94 14.29 -0.22 14.51
N ASP A 95 13.51 -1.12 13.87
CA ASP A 95 13.99 -2.37 13.28
C ASP A 95 15.09 -2.12 12.23
N LEU A 96 14.88 -1.15 11.34
CA LEU A 96 15.85 -0.77 10.32
C LEU A 96 17.21 -0.39 10.93
N ASN A 97 17.18 0.27 12.08
CA ASN A 97 18.37 0.75 12.78
C ASN A 97 18.95 -0.23 13.80
N GLY A 98 18.28 -1.36 14.05
CA GLY A 98 18.69 -2.36 15.03
C GLY A 98 18.42 -1.92 16.47
N VAL A 99 17.45 -1.03 16.66
CA VAL A 99 16.92 -0.63 17.96
C VAL A 99 15.74 -1.55 18.28
N ASP A 100 15.71 -2.13 19.48
CA ASP A 100 14.55 -2.88 19.93
C ASP A 100 13.38 -1.91 20.16
N PHE A 101 12.27 -2.13 19.46
CA PHE A 101 11.11 -1.25 19.53
C PHE A 101 10.44 -1.27 20.90
N TYR A 102 10.42 -2.42 21.56
CA TYR A 102 9.79 -2.54 22.88
C TYR A 102 10.66 -1.92 23.97
N ASP A 103 11.99 -2.05 23.87
CA ASP A 103 12.90 -1.34 24.76
C ASP A 103 12.77 0.18 24.60
N TYR A 104 12.69 0.66 23.35
CA TYR A 104 12.45 2.08 23.07
C TYR A 104 11.12 2.55 23.64
N TYR A 105 10.03 1.82 23.35
CA TYR A 105 8.66 2.26 23.68
C TYR A 105 8.33 2.10 25.18
N LEU A 106 8.76 1.02 25.79
CA LEU A 106 8.44 0.68 27.20
C LEU A 106 9.53 1.12 28.18
N GLY A 107 10.72 1.54 27.71
CA GLY A 107 11.85 1.91 28.55
C GLY A 107 12.35 0.77 29.44
N LEU A 108 12.27 -0.48 28.98
CA LEU A 108 12.53 -1.68 29.77
C LEU A 108 13.97 -1.76 30.27
N THR A 109 14.92 -1.22 29.52
CA THR A 109 16.34 -1.20 29.89
C THR A 109 16.70 -0.08 30.83
N GLY A 110 15.82 0.93 31.01
CA GLY A 110 16.10 2.15 31.78
C GLY A 110 17.12 3.06 31.12
N GLU A 111 17.50 2.81 29.87
CA GLU A 111 18.34 3.66 29.05
C GLU A 111 17.50 4.64 28.25
N ASP A 112 17.96 5.89 28.11
CA ASP A 112 17.34 6.88 27.20
C ASP A 112 17.72 6.54 25.75
N ILE A 113 16.86 5.74 25.09
CA ILE A 113 17.06 5.37 23.69
C ILE A 113 16.49 6.49 22.80
N GLU A 114 17.35 7.18 22.04
CA GLU A 114 16.91 8.19 21.09
C GLU A 114 16.24 7.54 19.89
N PHE A 115 15.08 8.09 19.46
CA PHE A 115 14.38 7.61 18.27
C PHE A 115 15.23 7.84 17.00
N PRO A 116 15.52 6.79 16.19
CA PRO A 116 16.53 6.86 15.13
C PRO A 116 16.02 7.49 13.82
N ALA A 117 15.19 8.55 13.90
CA ALA A 117 14.63 9.23 12.74
C ALA A 117 15.66 9.91 11.83
N LYS A 118 16.80 10.32 12.40
CA LYS A 118 17.82 11.12 11.69
C LYS A 118 19.04 10.33 11.25
N THR A 119 18.98 9.01 11.30
CA THR A 119 20.09 8.16 10.86
C THR A 119 20.18 8.12 9.33
N GLU A 120 21.37 7.77 8.84
CA GLU A 120 21.60 7.57 7.40
C GLU A 120 20.70 6.49 6.83
N LYS A 121 20.49 5.37 7.53
CA LYS A 121 19.60 4.29 7.11
C LYS A 121 18.15 4.75 6.95
N THR A 122 17.64 5.54 7.90
CA THR A 122 16.29 6.10 7.84
C THR A 122 16.14 7.07 6.67
N ALA A 123 17.15 7.92 6.44
CA ALA A 123 17.17 8.82 5.30
C ALA A 123 17.24 8.05 3.96
N GLU A 124 18.03 6.98 3.88
CA GLU A 124 18.13 6.12 2.71
C GLU A 124 16.76 5.47 2.38
N LEU A 125 16.07 4.92 3.38
CA LEU A 125 14.74 4.33 3.20
C LEU A 125 13.73 5.35 2.68
N THR A 126 13.62 6.53 3.31
CA THR A 126 12.64 7.54 2.90
C THR A 126 12.95 8.12 1.52
N ASN A 127 14.22 8.32 1.17
CA ASN A 127 14.62 8.73 -0.16
C ASN A 127 14.29 7.68 -1.21
N TRP A 128 14.54 6.39 -0.90
CA TRP A 128 14.19 5.30 -1.79
C TRP A 128 12.69 5.21 -2.05
N ILE A 129 11.84 5.42 -1.01
CA ILE A 129 10.40 5.51 -1.17
C ILE A 129 10.03 6.68 -2.08
N ASP A 130 10.57 7.89 -1.84
CA ASP A 130 10.29 9.09 -2.64
C ASP A 130 10.66 8.94 -4.13
N GLU A 131 11.69 8.15 -4.43
CA GLU A 131 12.22 7.97 -5.79
C GLU A 131 11.56 6.84 -6.56
N ASN A 132 11.06 5.82 -5.87
CA ASN A 132 10.64 4.57 -6.52
C ASN A 132 9.14 4.29 -6.46
N PHE A 133 8.39 4.89 -5.52
CA PHE A 133 6.96 4.65 -5.39
C PHE A 133 6.16 5.67 -6.20
N VAL A 134 5.31 5.16 -7.09
CA VAL A 134 4.41 5.95 -7.93
C VAL A 134 2.99 5.97 -7.36
N ASP A 135 2.14 6.89 -7.81
CA ASP A 135 0.75 6.92 -7.36
C ASP A 135 -0.09 5.79 -7.93
N TYR A 136 0.19 5.37 -9.15
CA TYR A 136 -0.53 4.32 -9.85
C TYR A 136 0.30 3.66 -10.95
N ALA A 137 -0.12 2.47 -11.34
CA ALA A 137 0.33 1.81 -12.57
C ALA A 137 -0.88 1.44 -13.42
N GLU A 138 -0.95 1.97 -14.64
CA GLU A 138 -2.07 1.74 -15.55
C GLU A 138 -1.69 0.79 -16.69
N PHE A 139 -2.36 -0.33 -16.72
CA PHE A 139 -2.30 -1.41 -17.70
C PHE A 139 -3.46 -1.32 -18.70
N THR A 140 -3.51 -2.22 -19.66
CA THR A 140 -4.62 -2.28 -20.65
C THR A 140 -5.97 -2.48 -19.97
N LYS A 141 -6.06 -3.47 -19.08
CA LYS A 141 -7.32 -3.85 -18.40
C LYS A 141 -7.37 -3.46 -16.92
N TYR A 142 -6.24 -3.07 -16.33
CA TYR A 142 -6.13 -2.82 -14.90
C TYR A 142 -5.52 -1.46 -14.60
N ILE A 143 -5.80 -0.96 -13.40
CA ILE A 143 -5.13 0.18 -12.78
C ILE A 143 -4.78 -0.26 -11.37
N ALA A 144 -3.48 -0.45 -11.10
CA ALA A 144 -3.00 -0.75 -9.76
C ALA A 144 -2.84 0.55 -8.98
N VAL A 145 -3.48 0.63 -7.82
CA VAL A 145 -3.39 1.72 -6.84
C VAL A 145 -3.37 1.10 -5.45
N HIS A 146 -3.06 1.89 -4.43
CA HIS A 146 -3.15 1.36 -3.06
C HIS A 146 -4.60 1.14 -2.62
N SER A 147 -5.44 2.17 -2.74
CA SER A 147 -6.87 2.09 -2.41
C SER A 147 -7.75 2.48 -3.61
N TRP A 148 -7.86 3.78 -3.89
CA TRP A 148 -8.68 4.27 -4.99
C TRP A 148 -7.96 5.31 -5.83
N ILE A 149 -8.59 5.74 -6.93
CA ILE A 149 -8.16 6.90 -7.71
C ILE A 149 -8.73 8.18 -7.10
N PRO A 150 -8.06 9.34 -7.22
CA PRO A 150 -8.55 10.62 -6.72
C PRO A 150 -9.98 10.93 -7.14
N VAL A 151 -10.76 11.44 -6.21
CA VAL A 151 -12.16 11.84 -6.38
C VAL A 151 -12.34 13.34 -6.11
N ARG A 152 -13.37 13.93 -6.66
CA ARG A 152 -13.75 15.33 -6.34
C ARG A 152 -14.72 15.35 -5.17
N THR A 153 -14.35 16.05 -4.10
CA THR A 153 -15.23 16.29 -2.95
C THR A 153 -15.90 17.66 -3.07
N ARG A 154 -17.22 17.69 -3.04
CA ARG A 154 -18.00 18.92 -2.99
C ARG A 154 -18.68 19.00 -1.64
N VAL A 155 -18.38 20.06 -0.90
CA VAL A 155 -19.03 20.35 0.38
C VAL A 155 -20.28 21.19 0.11
N SER A 156 -21.39 20.87 0.78
CA SER A 156 -22.63 21.64 0.71
C SER A 156 -22.42 23.05 1.29
N ARG A 157 -22.93 24.08 0.60
CA ARG A 157 -22.88 25.43 1.11
C ARG A 157 -23.78 25.66 2.35
N LYS A 158 -24.72 24.73 2.60
CA LYS A 158 -25.71 24.84 3.70
C LYS A 158 -25.25 24.04 4.94
N ASN A 159 -24.44 23.04 4.78
CA ASN A 159 -23.96 22.20 5.87
C ASN A 159 -22.58 21.63 5.50
N GLU A 160 -21.55 22.00 6.24
CA GLU A 160 -20.18 21.54 6.02
C GLU A 160 -20.00 20.03 6.23
N PHE A 161 -20.91 19.40 6.97
CA PHE A 161 -20.94 17.92 7.15
C PHE A 161 -21.64 17.19 6.00
N ASP A 162 -22.31 17.92 5.09
CA ASP A 162 -22.93 17.35 3.90
C ASP A 162 -21.96 17.50 2.71
N TYR A 163 -21.24 16.42 2.41
CA TYR A 163 -20.31 16.36 1.29
C TYR A 163 -20.66 15.24 0.32
N LYS A 164 -20.43 15.48 -0.95
CA LYS A 164 -20.61 14.51 -2.02
C LYS A 164 -19.29 14.24 -2.73
N LYS A 165 -18.88 12.98 -2.75
CA LYS A 165 -17.74 12.52 -3.57
C LYS A 165 -18.24 12.15 -4.97
N THR A 166 -17.51 12.55 -6.00
CA THR A 166 -17.82 12.27 -7.41
C THR A 166 -16.55 11.88 -8.16
N PRO A 167 -16.66 11.13 -9.26
CA PRO A 167 -15.50 10.79 -10.08
C PRO A 167 -14.69 12.02 -10.51
N ASN A 168 -13.38 11.91 -10.48
CA ASN A 168 -12.48 12.88 -11.08
C ASN A 168 -11.98 12.35 -12.43
N ALA A 169 -12.43 12.94 -13.54
CA ALA A 169 -12.01 12.51 -14.88
C ALA A 169 -10.49 12.74 -15.12
N GLU A 170 -9.90 13.69 -14.40
CA GLU A 170 -8.49 14.09 -14.50
C GLU A 170 -7.61 13.48 -13.39
N TRP A 171 -8.03 12.37 -12.81
CA TRP A 171 -7.35 11.74 -11.67
C TRP A 171 -5.86 11.45 -11.92
N ARG A 172 -5.44 11.23 -13.18
CA ARG A 172 -4.04 10.94 -13.52
C ARG A 172 -3.10 12.12 -13.27
N THR A 173 -3.62 13.34 -13.36
CA THR A 173 -2.90 14.60 -13.14
C THR A 173 -3.25 15.25 -11.80
N ALA A 174 -3.94 14.52 -10.93
CA ALA A 174 -4.27 14.98 -9.59
C ALA A 174 -3.02 15.31 -8.78
N GLY A 175 -3.14 16.30 -7.90
CA GLY A 175 -2.05 16.74 -7.04
C GLY A 175 -1.75 15.75 -5.89
N GLU A 176 -0.63 15.96 -5.18
CA GLU A 176 -0.20 15.12 -4.07
C GLU A 176 -1.27 14.97 -3.00
N ARG A 177 -1.93 16.07 -2.63
CA ARG A 177 -3.00 16.04 -1.62
C ARG A 177 -4.18 15.16 -2.03
N GLU A 178 -4.58 15.21 -3.31
CA GLU A 178 -5.71 14.41 -3.81
C GLU A 178 -5.34 12.92 -3.82
N TRP A 179 -4.09 12.58 -4.15
CA TRP A 179 -3.57 11.22 -4.07
C TRP A 179 -3.44 10.75 -2.62
N GLU A 180 -2.98 11.61 -1.71
CA GLU A 180 -2.94 11.31 -0.27
C GLU A 180 -4.33 10.94 0.25
N GLU A 181 -5.34 11.76 -0.05
CA GLU A 181 -6.73 11.49 0.32
C GLU A 181 -7.25 10.18 -0.32
N ALA A 182 -6.84 9.86 -1.54
CA ALA A 182 -7.27 8.66 -2.27
C ALA A 182 -6.73 7.36 -1.64
N ARG A 183 -5.52 7.38 -1.03
CA ARG A 183 -4.89 6.22 -0.38
C ARG A 183 -5.65 5.74 0.87
N TRP A 184 -6.53 6.57 1.44
CA TRP A 184 -7.33 6.27 2.64
C TRP A 184 -8.75 5.82 2.36
N GLY A 185 -9.18 5.70 1.13
CA GLY A 185 -10.53 5.30 0.78
C GLY A 185 -10.79 3.81 1.04
N ASN A 186 -12.03 3.42 1.32
CA ASN A 186 -12.42 2.01 1.21
C ASN A 186 -12.69 1.69 -0.26
N PRO A 187 -11.92 0.82 -0.94
CA PRO A 187 -12.06 0.59 -2.38
C PRO A 187 -13.42 -0.01 -2.75
N TYR A 188 -14.00 -0.88 -1.92
CA TYR A 188 -15.33 -1.45 -2.15
C TYR A 188 -16.42 -0.38 -2.14
N GLU A 189 -16.39 0.51 -1.12
CA GLU A 189 -17.34 1.62 -1.05
C GLU A 189 -17.15 2.64 -2.18
N CYS A 190 -15.90 2.94 -2.51
CA CYS A 190 -15.60 3.81 -3.65
C CYS A 190 -16.12 3.23 -4.97
N ALA A 191 -15.93 1.93 -5.21
CA ALA A 191 -16.43 1.25 -6.40
C ALA A 191 -17.95 1.26 -6.50
N SER A 192 -18.64 1.00 -5.38
CA SER A 192 -20.10 0.90 -5.32
C SER A 192 -20.80 2.26 -5.32
N ARG A 193 -20.24 3.26 -4.64
CA ARG A 193 -20.92 4.56 -4.39
C ARG A 193 -20.44 5.71 -5.27
N ILE A 194 -19.18 5.68 -5.73
CA ILE A 194 -18.57 6.77 -6.49
C ILE A 194 -18.33 6.37 -7.93
N GLY A 195 -17.71 5.21 -8.16
CA GLY A 195 -17.28 4.77 -9.49
C GLY A 195 -16.12 5.59 -10.05
N GLY A 196 -16.13 5.84 -11.35
CA GLY A 196 -15.11 6.65 -12.03
C GLY A 196 -13.99 5.84 -12.67
N VAL A 197 -14.01 4.52 -12.53
CA VAL A 197 -13.07 3.62 -13.22
C VAL A 197 -13.29 3.73 -14.74
N PRO A 198 -12.24 3.95 -15.54
CA PRO A 198 -12.37 4.00 -16.99
C PRO A 198 -13.01 2.75 -17.57
N ARG A 199 -13.87 2.92 -18.58
CA ARG A 199 -14.57 1.80 -19.24
C ARG A 199 -13.59 0.71 -19.70
N GLY A 200 -13.89 -0.53 -19.38
CA GLY A 200 -13.08 -1.70 -19.76
C GLY A 200 -11.86 -1.93 -18.89
N LYS A 201 -11.75 -1.21 -17.75
CA LYS A 201 -10.70 -1.42 -16.75
C LYS A 201 -11.28 -1.84 -15.40
N LYS A 202 -10.44 -2.47 -14.59
CA LYS A 202 -10.67 -2.71 -13.16
C LYS A 202 -9.55 -2.08 -12.34
N ILE A 203 -9.86 -1.63 -11.16
CA ILE A 203 -8.87 -1.25 -10.14
C ILE A 203 -8.35 -2.53 -9.48
N ILE A 204 -7.04 -2.63 -9.27
CA ILE A 204 -6.41 -3.58 -8.35
C ILE A 204 -6.04 -2.76 -7.12
N ALA A 205 -6.58 -3.11 -5.95
CA ALA A 205 -6.40 -2.35 -4.71
C ALA A 205 -6.12 -3.23 -3.50
N GLY A 206 -5.38 -2.66 -2.53
CA GLY A 206 -5.23 -3.12 -1.17
C GLY A 206 -5.93 -2.19 -0.16
N HIS A 207 -5.21 -1.83 0.92
CA HIS A 207 -5.60 -0.91 1.99
C HIS A 207 -6.78 -1.39 2.85
N TRP A 208 -7.80 -1.92 2.25
CA TRP A 208 -8.94 -2.53 2.93
C TRP A 208 -9.00 -4.01 2.53
N HIS A 209 -9.04 -4.87 3.53
CA HIS A 209 -8.92 -6.30 3.31
C HIS A 209 -10.08 -6.89 2.47
N ALA A 210 -9.78 -7.90 1.68
CA ALA A 210 -10.74 -8.54 0.77
C ALA A 210 -11.91 -9.18 1.52
N SER A 211 -11.73 -9.57 2.79
CA SER A 211 -12.79 -10.13 3.62
C SER A 211 -13.94 -9.15 3.89
N TYR A 212 -13.69 -7.83 3.85
CA TYR A 212 -14.76 -6.84 3.88
C TYR A 212 -15.69 -6.98 2.66
N ALA A 213 -15.13 -7.13 1.47
CA ALA A 213 -15.94 -7.30 0.26
C ALA A 213 -16.69 -8.64 0.25
N TRP A 214 -16.10 -9.70 0.80
CA TRP A 214 -16.77 -10.97 1.01
C TRP A 214 -17.90 -10.87 2.05
N HIS A 215 -17.69 -10.09 3.11
CA HIS A 215 -18.75 -9.75 4.08
C HIS A 215 -19.93 -9.07 3.40
N GLU A 216 -19.67 -8.00 2.66
CA GLU A 216 -20.71 -7.21 1.97
C GLU A 216 -21.46 -8.01 0.88
N THR A 217 -20.82 -9.01 0.27
CA THR A 217 -21.41 -9.76 -0.85
C THR A 217 -22.04 -11.10 -0.44
N LEU A 218 -21.48 -11.78 0.55
CA LEU A 218 -21.92 -13.11 1.00
C LEU A 218 -22.42 -13.17 2.44
N GLY A 219 -22.21 -12.09 3.24
CA GLY A 219 -22.53 -12.06 4.66
C GLY A 219 -21.59 -12.93 5.53
N THR A 220 -20.39 -13.25 5.03
CA THR A 220 -19.36 -13.95 5.83
C THR A 220 -18.82 -13.01 6.91
N PRO A 221 -18.26 -13.54 8.03
CA PRO A 221 -17.56 -12.69 8.98
C PRO A 221 -16.40 -11.93 8.32
N GLU A 222 -16.19 -10.68 8.74
CA GLU A 222 -15.08 -9.85 8.24
C GLU A 222 -13.73 -10.29 8.84
N PHE A 223 -13.74 -10.78 10.08
CA PHE A 223 -12.58 -11.26 10.84
C PHE A 223 -12.82 -12.63 11.46
N GLY A 224 -11.73 -13.26 11.92
CA GLY A 224 -11.75 -14.55 12.59
C GLY A 224 -11.68 -15.75 11.64
N ALA A 225 -11.89 -16.95 12.19
CA ALA A 225 -11.62 -18.21 11.49
C ALA A 225 -12.50 -18.49 10.25
N GLU A 226 -13.70 -17.91 10.21
CA GLU A 226 -14.64 -18.09 9.11
C GLU A 226 -14.57 -16.93 8.07
N ALA A 227 -13.69 -15.94 8.28
CA ALA A 227 -13.49 -14.85 7.34
C ALA A 227 -12.77 -15.33 6.07
N ILE A 228 -13.19 -14.81 4.92
CA ILE A 228 -12.59 -15.13 3.63
C ILE A 228 -11.60 -14.01 3.27
N PHE A 229 -10.30 -14.25 3.43
CA PHE A 229 -9.23 -13.31 3.09
C PHE A 229 -8.70 -13.47 1.66
N ASP A 230 -9.21 -14.42 0.89
CA ASP A 230 -8.80 -14.61 -0.50
C ASP A 230 -9.22 -13.41 -1.37
N THR A 231 -8.49 -13.19 -2.47
CA THR A 231 -8.79 -12.13 -3.44
C THR A 231 -10.29 -12.08 -3.79
N TRP A 232 -10.86 -10.89 -3.68
CA TRP A 232 -12.22 -10.62 -4.14
C TRP A 232 -12.22 -9.90 -5.48
N GLU A 233 -13.08 -10.32 -6.41
CA GLU A 233 -13.16 -9.72 -7.73
C GLU A 233 -14.61 -9.35 -8.09
N GLY A 234 -14.84 -8.06 -8.32
CA GLY A 234 -16.08 -7.47 -8.82
C GLY A 234 -15.99 -7.02 -10.28
N SER A 235 -16.99 -6.25 -10.72
CA SER A 235 -17.08 -5.77 -12.11
C SER A 235 -15.98 -4.76 -12.49
N ASN A 236 -15.56 -3.91 -11.56
CA ASN A 236 -14.63 -2.80 -11.76
C ASN A 236 -13.51 -2.72 -10.68
N LEU A 237 -13.41 -3.72 -9.81
CA LEU A 237 -12.48 -3.77 -8.69
C LEU A 237 -12.00 -5.20 -8.44
N VAL A 238 -10.72 -5.33 -8.10
CA VAL A 238 -10.09 -6.52 -7.53
C VAL A 238 -9.45 -6.08 -6.20
N MET A 239 -9.86 -6.67 -5.08
CA MET A 239 -9.28 -6.43 -3.76
C MET A 239 -8.32 -7.55 -3.42
N ILE A 240 -7.07 -7.20 -3.16
CA ILE A 240 -5.99 -8.18 -2.96
C ILE A 240 -5.37 -8.14 -1.55
N ASP A 241 -5.75 -7.20 -0.70
CA ASP A 241 -5.30 -7.19 0.68
C ASP A 241 -5.86 -8.40 1.44
N ALA A 242 -4.96 -9.27 1.89
CA ALA A 242 -5.30 -10.47 2.67
C ALA A 242 -5.34 -10.19 4.18
N CYS A 243 -5.21 -8.93 4.63
CA CYS A 243 -5.02 -8.58 6.04
C CYS A 243 -3.84 -9.37 6.65
N THR A 244 -2.65 -9.23 6.05
CA THR A 244 -1.50 -10.11 6.28
C THR A 244 -1.15 -10.27 7.76
N ALA A 245 -1.24 -9.18 8.53
CA ALA A 245 -0.96 -9.18 9.98
C ALA A 245 -1.92 -10.05 10.79
N GLU A 246 -3.18 -10.18 10.36
CA GLU A 246 -4.22 -10.97 11.03
C GLU A 246 -4.30 -12.38 10.46
N SER A 247 -4.36 -12.50 9.14
CA SER A 247 -4.59 -13.76 8.44
C SER A 247 -3.36 -14.66 8.34
N GLY A 248 -2.15 -14.09 8.44
CA GLY A 248 -0.91 -14.80 8.12
C GLY A 248 -0.80 -15.19 6.63
N ARG A 249 -1.51 -14.50 5.74
CA ARG A 249 -1.56 -14.76 4.29
C ARG A 249 -1.19 -13.52 3.50
N CYS A 250 -0.77 -13.73 2.25
CA CYS A 250 -0.64 -12.69 1.25
C CYS A 250 -1.28 -13.17 -0.05
N ASN A 251 -2.19 -12.38 -0.62
CA ASN A 251 -2.78 -12.68 -1.91
C ASN A 251 -1.85 -12.26 -3.04
N VAL A 252 -1.82 -13.06 -4.11
CA VAL A 252 -1.11 -12.73 -5.35
C VAL A 252 -2.12 -12.77 -6.49
N PHE A 253 -2.40 -11.61 -7.08
CA PHE A 253 -3.22 -11.50 -8.27
C PHE A 253 -2.34 -11.50 -9.51
N VAL A 254 -2.52 -12.49 -10.37
CA VAL A 254 -1.66 -12.70 -11.55
C VAL A 254 -2.44 -12.31 -12.81
N PHE A 255 -1.82 -11.50 -13.67
CA PHE A 255 -2.40 -11.11 -14.95
C PHE A 255 -1.32 -10.88 -16.02
N GLU A 256 -1.72 -10.83 -17.28
CA GLU A 256 -0.84 -10.58 -18.41
C GLU A 256 -1.19 -9.26 -19.10
N ASP A 257 -0.17 -8.54 -19.54
CA ASP A 257 -0.29 -7.36 -20.39
C ASP A 257 0.95 -7.22 -21.28
N ASP A 258 0.73 -6.98 -22.58
CA ASP A 258 1.81 -6.86 -23.57
C ASP A 258 2.07 -5.39 -23.97
N ARG A 259 1.34 -4.45 -23.39
CA ARG A 259 1.49 -3.02 -23.67
C ARG A 259 2.38 -2.33 -22.63
N PRO A 260 3.05 -1.23 -23.03
CA PRO A 260 3.78 -0.42 -22.07
C PRO A 260 2.88 0.08 -20.94
N VAL A 261 3.33 -0.10 -19.69
CA VAL A 261 2.64 0.37 -18.49
C VAL A 261 2.78 1.88 -18.37
N LYS A 262 1.70 2.58 -18.07
CA LYS A 262 1.73 4.00 -17.74
C LYS A 262 1.84 4.15 -16.22
N LEU A 263 2.89 4.79 -15.77
CA LEU A 263 3.12 5.04 -14.35
C LEU A 263 2.69 6.46 -13.96
N GLY A 264 2.17 6.60 -12.76
CA GLY A 264 2.04 7.87 -12.08
C GLY A 264 3.40 8.48 -11.75
N LEU A 265 3.38 9.68 -11.18
CA LEU A 265 4.63 10.33 -10.77
C LEU A 265 5.10 9.79 -9.42
N THR A 266 6.42 9.72 -9.25
CA THR A 266 7.01 9.58 -7.92
C THR A 266 6.96 10.94 -7.20
N LYS A 267 7.09 10.93 -5.87
CA LYS A 267 7.12 12.19 -5.10
C LYS A 267 8.34 13.05 -5.46
N SER A 268 9.47 12.41 -5.73
CA SER A 268 10.67 13.09 -6.22
C SER A 268 10.43 13.79 -7.57
N GLN A 269 9.74 13.15 -8.51
CA GLN A 269 9.38 13.75 -9.80
C GLN A 269 8.43 14.95 -9.65
N ARG A 270 7.47 14.89 -8.72
CA ARG A 270 6.53 16.00 -8.44
C ARG A 270 7.22 17.26 -7.92
N LYS A 271 8.29 17.12 -7.13
CA LYS A 271 9.06 18.26 -6.61
C LYS A 271 9.76 19.06 -7.71
N ASN A 272 9.91 18.48 -8.90
CA ASN A 272 10.62 19.06 -10.04
C ASN A 272 9.68 19.64 -11.13
N ILE A 273 8.38 19.64 -10.91
CA ILE A 273 7.35 20.24 -11.76
C ILE A 273 6.81 21.52 -11.13
#